data_d37aa615bf6dc80d86fa8a9860d155f6
#
_entry.id   d37aa615bf6dc80d86fa8a9860d155f6
#
_cell.length_a   1.000
_cell.length_b   1.000
_cell.length_c   1.000
_cell.angle_alpha   90.00
_cell.angle_beta   90.00
_cell.angle_gamma   90.00
#
_symmetry.space_group_name_H-M   'P 1'
#
loop_
_entity.id
_entity.type
_entity.pdbx_description
1 polymer ?
#
loop_
_entity_poly.entity_id
_entity_poly.type
_entity_poly.pdbx_seq_one_letter_code
_entity_poly.pdbx_strand_id
1 'polypeptide(L)'
;EYVTVKQEIEFLKEYMEIQKMRFPTMFSYSLMVDGEMEPTDVMIPSMIIQPFIENSIEHGFADIDYPGEIRVDFKQLDKTVSIEIRDNGKGLSVPGSKAGEYISRASQIIKDRIYLLNIKLKTKADFSINNDTAGKGVIVIINLPLIYTNEDINN
;
A
#
# COMPACT_ATOMS: atom_id res chain seq x y z
N GLU A 1 -4.91 -13.68 6.42
CA GLU A 1 -3.69 -13.87 7.17
C GLU A 1 -3.08 -12.55 7.60
N TYR A 2 -2.52 -12.50 8.81
CA TYR A 2 -1.98 -11.28 9.40
C TYR A 2 -0.49 -11.41 9.66
N VAL A 3 0.21 -10.31 9.48
CA VAL A 3 1.65 -10.20 9.77
C VAL A 3 1.89 -8.93 10.58
N THR A 4 3.06 -8.83 11.21
CA THR A 4 3.43 -7.57 11.85
C THR A 4 3.77 -6.52 10.79
N VAL A 5 3.64 -5.25 11.15
CA VAL A 5 4.09 -4.15 10.28
C VAL A 5 5.56 -4.33 9.92
N LYS A 6 6.39 -4.78 10.89
CA LYS A 6 7.81 -5.05 10.63
C LYS A 6 8.01 -6.10 9.54
N GLN A 7 7.28 -7.22 9.62
CA GLN A 7 7.36 -8.28 8.61
C GLN A 7 6.92 -7.78 7.22
N GLU A 8 5.85 -6.99 7.16
CA GLU A 8 5.39 -6.41 5.89
C GLU A 8 6.43 -5.46 5.30
N ILE A 9 7.06 -4.62 6.13
CA ILE A 9 8.12 -3.71 5.68
C ILE A 9 9.32 -4.49 5.13
N GLU A 10 9.76 -5.53 5.82
CA GLU A 10 10.86 -6.37 5.35
C GLU A 10 10.53 -7.02 4.00
N PHE A 11 9.31 -7.54 3.86
CA PHE A 11 8.84 -8.11 2.61
C PHE A 11 8.81 -7.07 1.48
N LEU A 12 8.29 -5.87 1.74
CA LEU A 12 8.24 -4.80 0.76
C LEU A 12 9.63 -4.35 0.32
N LYS A 13 10.58 -4.26 1.26
CA LYS A 13 11.97 -3.93 0.94
C LYS A 13 12.58 -4.96 -0.01
N GLU A 14 12.42 -6.23 0.30
CA GLU A 14 12.92 -7.30 -0.57
C GLU A 14 12.30 -7.23 -1.96
N TYR A 15 10.99 -7.04 -2.02
CA TYR A 15 10.28 -6.90 -3.29
C TYR A 15 10.80 -5.72 -4.11
N MET A 16 10.92 -4.54 -3.50
CA MET A 16 11.39 -3.36 -4.20
C MET A 16 12.86 -3.43 -4.62
N GLU A 17 13.72 -4.06 -3.81
CA GLU A 17 15.11 -4.28 -4.21
C GLU A 17 15.21 -5.21 -5.42
N ILE A 18 14.38 -6.25 -5.49
CA ILE A 18 14.31 -7.11 -6.68
C ILE A 18 13.86 -6.32 -7.90
N GLN A 19 12.86 -5.47 -7.76
CA GLN A 19 12.38 -4.63 -8.86
C GLN A 19 13.45 -3.61 -9.30
N LYS A 20 14.24 -3.08 -8.38
CA LYS A 20 15.36 -2.19 -8.71
C LYS A 20 16.46 -2.92 -9.46
N MET A 21 16.66 -4.20 -9.24
CA MET A 21 17.59 -5.01 -10.04
C MET A 21 17.11 -5.15 -11.48
N ARG A 22 15.79 -5.28 -11.69
CA ARG A 22 15.21 -5.33 -13.04
C ARG A 22 15.22 -3.95 -13.73
N PHE A 23 15.04 -2.88 -12.97
CA PHE A 23 14.89 -1.51 -13.46
C PHE A 23 15.77 -0.56 -12.64
N PRO A 24 17.12 -0.61 -12.82
CA PRO A 24 18.06 0.06 -11.90
C PRO A 24 17.88 1.56 -11.74
N THR A 25 17.38 2.25 -12.78
CA THR A 25 17.25 3.72 -12.76
C THR A 25 15.80 4.19 -12.77
N MET A 26 14.83 3.26 -12.68
CA MET A 26 13.43 3.61 -12.84
C MET A 26 12.87 4.37 -11.64
N PHE A 27 13.21 3.97 -10.43
CA PHE A 27 12.61 4.56 -9.24
C PHE A 27 13.48 4.45 -7.99
N SER A 28 13.17 5.30 -7.02
CA SER A 28 13.62 5.17 -5.64
C SER A 28 12.40 4.97 -4.74
N TYR A 29 12.63 4.53 -3.50
CA TYR A 29 11.53 4.31 -2.57
C TYR A 29 11.92 4.66 -1.13
N SER A 30 10.91 4.96 -0.31
CA SER A 30 11.08 5.13 1.13
C SER A 30 9.92 4.47 1.87
N LEU A 31 10.23 3.87 3.01
CA LEU A 31 9.27 3.26 3.92
C LEU A 31 9.45 3.92 5.28
N MET A 32 8.43 4.62 5.76
CA MET A 32 8.48 5.39 6.99
C MET A 32 7.46 4.87 7.99
N VAL A 33 7.87 4.76 9.25
CA VAL A 33 6.99 4.38 10.35
C VAL A 33 6.93 5.54 11.33
N ASP A 34 5.73 5.94 11.71
CA ASP A 34 5.52 6.95 12.75
C ASP A 34 6.19 6.50 14.05
N GLY A 35 6.87 7.44 14.73
CA GLY A 35 7.61 7.17 15.94
C GLY A 35 6.77 6.61 17.11
N GLU A 36 5.45 6.79 17.08
CA GLU A 36 4.54 6.23 18.08
C GLU A 36 4.17 4.78 17.82
N MET A 37 4.45 4.26 16.65
CA MET A 37 4.12 2.87 16.29
C MET A 37 5.30 1.95 16.57
N GLU A 38 5.04 0.84 17.27
CA GLU A 38 6.00 -0.26 17.39
C GLU A 38 5.71 -1.29 16.30
N PRO A 39 6.51 -1.35 15.22
CA PRO A 39 6.22 -2.22 14.08
C PRO A 39 6.18 -3.71 14.42
N THR A 40 6.83 -4.12 15.51
CA THR A 40 6.82 -5.51 15.96
C THR A 40 5.53 -5.90 16.66
N ASP A 41 4.76 -4.92 17.12
CA ASP A 41 3.58 -5.16 17.98
C ASP A 41 2.26 -4.96 17.27
N VAL A 42 2.26 -4.39 16.07
CA VAL A 42 1.05 -4.07 15.32
C VAL A 42 0.87 -5.04 14.15
N MET A 43 -0.32 -5.60 14.02
CA MET A 43 -0.67 -6.58 13.00
C MET A 43 -1.51 -5.94 11.89
N ILE A 44 -1.21 -6.30 10.66
CA ILE A 44 -1.98 -5.90 9.47
C ILE A 44 -2.18 -7.11 8.56
N PRO A 45 -3.18 -7.06 7.66
CA PRO A 45 -3.31 -8.11 6.65
C PRO A 45 -2.08 -8.17 5.76
N SER A 46 -1.59 -9.38 5.49
CA SER A 46 -0.39 -9.57 4.67
C SER A 46 -0.64 -9.16 3.22
N MET A 47 0.40 -8.60 2.59
CA MET A 47 0.41 -8.28 1.16
C MET A 47 -0.72 -7.33 0.71
N ILE A 48 -1.12 -6.42 1.60
CA ILE A 48 -2.18 -5.46 1.27
C ILE A 48 -1.65 -4.27 0.47
N ILE A 49 -0.36 -4.01 0.54
CA ILE A 49 0.30 -2.85 -0.09
C ILE A 49 0.85 -3.19 -1.47
N GLN A 50 1.38 -4.39 -1.63
CA GLN A 50 2.11 -4.79 -2.84
C GLN A 50 1.37 -4.56 -4.16
N PRO A 51 0.05 -4.84 -4.27
CA PRO A 51 -0.63 -4.63 -5.55
C PRO A 51 -0.55 -3.19 -6.06
N PHE A 52 -0.55 -2.22 -5.15
CA PHE A 52 -0.44 -0.81 -5.53
C PHE A 52 0.98 -0.43 -5.93
N ILE A 53 1.98 -1.02 -5.29
CA ILE A 53 3.38 -0.82 -5.69
C ILE A 53 3.64 -1.44 -7.07
N GLU A 54 3.10 -2.61 -7.33
CA GLU A 54 3.18 -3.24 -8.66
C GLU A 54 2.61 -2.33 -9.74
N ASN A 55 1.45 -1.74 -9.49
CA ASN A 55 0.84 -0.80 -10.42
C ASN A 55 1.72 0.42 -10.68
N SER A 56 2.36 0.96 -9.63
CA SER A 56 3.26 2.09 -9.80
C SER A 56 4.45 1.74 -10.70
N ILE A 57 5.09 0.61 -10.44
CA ILE A 57 6.28 0.19 -11.20
C ILE A 57 5.94 -0.18 -12.65
N GLU A 58 4.88 -0.95 -12.86
CA GLU A 58 4.55 -1.47 -14.18
C GLU A 58 3.81 -0.48 -15.06
N HIS A 59 3.03 0.43 -14.47
CA HIS A 59 2.18 1.35 -15.22
C HIS A 59 2.45 2.82 -14.91
N GLY A 60 2.59 3.18 -13.64
CA GLY A 60 2.78 4.57 -13.24
C GLY A 60 4.06 5.18 -13.77
N PHE A 61 5.13 4.42 -13.77
CA PHE A 61 6.46 4.89 -14.20
C PHE A 61 6.79 4.56 -15.67
N ALA A 62 5.89 3.91 -16.39
CA ALA A 62 6.10 3.60 -17.80
C ALA A 62 6.16 4.91 -18.61
N ASP A 63 7.25 5.09 -19.35
CA ASP A 63 7.47 6.21 -20.28
C ASP A 63 7.51 7.60 -19.61
N ILE A 64 7.75 7.68 -18.31
CA ILE A 64 8.01 8.97 -17.67
C ILE A 64 9.46 9.41 -17.93
N ASP A 65 9.69 10.71 -18.00
CA ASP A 65 11.00 11.31 -18.31
C ASP A 65 11.69 11.91 -17.08
N TYR A 66 11.25 11.50 -15.89
CA TYR A 66 11.81 11.95 -14.61
C TYR A 66 11.93 10.73 -13.68
N PRO A 67 12.74 10.80 -12.61
CA PRO A 67 12.88 9.68 -11.68
C PRO A 67 11.58 9.38 -10.94
N GLY A 68 11.18 8.10 -10.95
CA GLY A 68 10.04 7.65 -10.17
C GLY A 68 10.36 7.60 -8.67
N GLU A 69 9.35 7.85 -7.86
CA GLU A 69 9.45 7.76 -6.40
C GLU A 69 8.22 7.07 -5.83
N ILE A 70 8.46 6.15 -4.90
CA ILE A 70 7.40 5.49 -4.12
C ILE A 70 7.63 5.80 -2.66
N ARG A 71 6.59 6.23 -1.96
CA ARG A 71 6.63 6.45 -0.51
C ARG A 71 5.53 5.64 0.14
N VAL A 72 5.88 4.94 1.20
CA VAL A 72 4.91 4.21 2.03
C VAL A 72 5.08 4.71 3.46
N ASP A 73 4.04 5.31 4.01
CA ASP A 73 4.03 5.86 5.36
C ASP A 73 3.01 5.10 6.21
N PHE A 74 3.47 4.58 7.34
CA PHE A 74 2.64 3.91 8.33
C PHE A 74 2.46 4.85 9.52
N LYS A 75 1.20 5.14 9.86
CA LYS A 75 0.87 6.01 11.00
C LYS A 75 -0.09 5.30 11.94
N GLN A 76 0.18 5.43 13.24
CA GLN A 76 -0.76 4.99 14.26
C GLN A 76 -1.58 6.19 14.68
N LEU A 77 -2.86 6.11 14.43
CA LEU A 77 -3.86 7.05 14.94
C LEU A 77 -4.59 6.33 16.07
N ASP A 78 -5.34 7.03 16.89
CA ASP A 78 -6.02 6.50 18.08
C ASP A 78 -6.27 4.97 18.06
N LYS A 79 -7.27 4.52 17.31
CA LYS A 79 -7.63 3.09 17.20
C LYS A 79 -7.41 2.52 15.81
N THR A 80 -6.66 3.22 14.97
CA THR A 80 -6.45 2.83 13.58
C THR A 80 -4.98 2.89 13.20
N VAL A 81 -4.65 2.13 12.15
CA VAL A 81 -3.39 2.24 11.43
C VAL A 81 -3.73 2.80 10.06
N SER A 82 -3.11 3.91 9.70
CA SER A 82 -3.25 4.52 8.38
C SER A 82 -2.00 4.22 7.57
N ILE A 83 -2.18 3.64 6.39
CA ILE A 83 -1.10 3.37 5.45
C ILE A 83 -1.31 4.25 4.23
N GLU A 84 -0.33 5.10 3.93
CA GLU A 84 -0.38 5.97 2.76
C GLU A 84 0.68 5.51 1.77
N ILE A 85 0.27 5.24 0.55
CA ILE A 85 1.14 4.80 -0.55
C ILE A 85 1.08 5.87 -1.63
N ARG A 86 2.21 6.54 -1.89
CA ARG A 86 2.30 7.58 -2.91
C ARG A 86 3.29 7.19 -3.99
N ASP A 87 2.94 7.48 -5.23
CA ASP A 87 3.90 7.50 -6.32
C ASP A 87 3.82 8.85 -7.06
N ASN A 88 4.86 9.16 -7.81
CA ASN A 88 4.91 10.36 -8.66
C ASN A 88 4.78 10.01 -10.13
N GLY A 89 4.14 8.91 -10.46
CA GLY A 89 3.95 8.45 -11.83
C GLY A 89 2.94 9.27 -12.62
N LYS A 90 2.40 8.69 -13.66
CA LYS A 90 1.45 9.35 -14.58
C LYS A 90 0.06 9.62 -13.96
N GLY A 91 -0.23 9.01 -12.82
CA GLY A 91 -1.54 9.09 -12.20
C GLY A 91 -2.46 7.96 -12.66
N LEU A 92 -3.74 8.08 -12.30
CA LEU A 92 -4.75 7.08 -12.64
C LEU A 92 -4.98 7.05 -14.15
N SER A 93 -5.03 5.83 -14.70
CA SER A 93 -5.24 5.62 -16.12
C SER A 93 -6.70 5.86 -16.51
N VAL A 94 -6.90 6.10 -17.81
CA VAL A 94 -8.24 6.25 -18.38
C VAL A 94 -9.03 4.97 -18.18
N PRO A 95 -10.31 5.03 -17.72
CA PRO A 95 -11.16 3.86 -17.61
C PRO A 95 -11.25 3.11 -18.93
N GLY A 96 -11.15 1.76 -18.87
CA GLY A 96 -11.14 0.91 -20.06
C GLY A 96 -9.78 0.69 -20.70
N SER A 97 -8.74 1.41 -20.27
CA SER A 97 -7.37 1.12 -20.70
C SER A 97 -6.84 -0.13 -20.00
N LYS A 98 -5.77 -0.72 -20.55
CA LYS A 98 -5.15 -1.90 -19.95
C LYS A 98 -4.62 -1.61 -18.55
N ALA A 99 -3.97 -0.48 -18.37
CA ALA A 99 -3.49 -0.04 -17.05
C ALA A 99 -4.65 0.23 -16.08
N GLY A 100 -5.75 0.79 -16.55
CA GLY A 100 -6.97 0.98 -15.75
C GLY A 100 -7.59 -0.35 -15.28
N GLU A 101 -7.51 -1.40 -16.10
CA GLU A 101 -7.97 -2.73 -15.72
C GLU A 101 -7.15 -3.31 -14.56
N TYR A 102 -5.83 -3.15 -14.58
CA TYR A 102 -4.96 -3.61 -13.50
C TYR A 102 -5.25 -2.90 -12.19
N ILE A 103 -5.46 -1.59 -12.22
CA ILE A 103 -5.85 -0.81 -11.04
C ILE A 103 -7.21 -1.27 -10.52
N SER A 104 -8.17 -1.52 -11.40
CA SER A 104 -9.49 -2.03 -11.03
C SER A 104 -9.42 -3.39 -10.35
N ARG A 105 -8.56 -4.29 -10.84
CA ARG A 105 -8.36 -5.61 -10.23
C ARG A 105 -7.75 -5.50 -8.84
N ALA A 106 -6.68 -4.69 -8.70
CA ALA A 106 -6.04 -4.46 -7.40
C ALA A 106 -7.05 -3.89 -6.41
N SER A 107 -7.83 -2.89 -6.83
CA SER A 107 -8.86 -2.29 -5.99
C SER A 107 -9.93 -3.29 -5.57
N GLN A 108 -10.36 -4.17 -6.48
CA GLN A 108 -11.38 -5.18 -6.16
C GLN A 108 -10.86 -6.19 -5.14
N ILE A 109 -9.62 -6.65 -5.30
CA ILE A 109 -9.00 -7.57 -4.34
C ILE A 109 -8.95 -6.94 -2.95
N ILE A 110 -8.53 -5.68 -2.86
CA ILE A 110 -8.45 -4.98 -1.58
C ILE A 110 -9.84 -4.73 -1.00
N LYS A 111 -10.82 -4.35 -1.82
CA LYS A 111 -12.21 -4.21 -1.38
C LYS A 111 -12.73 -5.48 -0.73
N ASP A 112 -12.52 -6.61 -1.38
CA ASP A 112 -12.99 -7.90 -0.88
C ASP A 112 -12.31 -8.26 0.44
N ARG A 113 -11.01 -8.04 0.55
CA ARG A 113 -10.25 -8.31 1.78
C ARG A 113 -10.70 -7.40 2.93
N ILE A 114 -10.91 -6.12 2.67
CA ILE A 114 -11.38 -5.16 3.68
C ILE A 114 -12.81 -5.50 4.11
N TYR A 115 -13.67 -5.88 3.17
CA TYR A 115 -15.02 -6.32 3.48
C TYR A 115 -15.02 -7.51 4.44
N LEU A 116 -14.22 -8.52 4.14
CA LEU A 116 -14.10 -9.71 4.99
C LEU A 116 -13.52 -9.37 6.37
N LEU A 117 -12.51 -8.50 6.40
CA LEU A 117 -11.93 -8.01 7.65
C LEU A 117 -12.99 -7.34 8.54
N ASN A 118 -13.79 -6.46 7.95
CA ASN A 118 -14.83 -5.74 8.68
C ASN A 118 -15.91 -6.67 9.23
N ILE A 119 -16.27 -7.68 8.47
CA ILE A 119 -17.23 -8.71 8.95
C ILE A 119 -16.63 -9.47 10.12
N LYS A 120 -15.41 -9.96 9.97
CA LYS A 120 -14.76 -10.81 10.97
C LYS A 120 -14.49 -10.06 12.28
N LEU A 121 -14.02 -8.83 12.19
CA LEU A 121 -13.60 -8.05 13.36
C LEU A 121 -14.62 -7.01 13.80
N LYS A 122 -15.73 -6.86 13.08
CA LYS A 122 -16.76 -5.83 13.33
C LYS A 122 -16.16 -4.42 13.37
N THR A 123 -15.36 -4.11 12.37
CA THR A 123 -14.65 -2.83 12.25
C THR A 123 -15.12 -2.07 11.01
N LYS A 124 -14.55 -0.87 10.81
CA LYS A 124 -14.86 0.02 9.69
C LYS A 124 -13.60 0.39 8.92
N ALA A 125 -12.79 -0.62 8.57
CA ALA A 125 -11.65 -0.40 7.70
C ALA A 125 -12.10 0.07 6.32
N ASP A 126 -11.31 0.92 5.68
CA ASP A 126 -11.60 1.44 4.35
C ASP A 126 -10.32 1.71 3.58
N PHE A 127 -10.45 2.06 2.31
CA PHE A 127 -9.34 2.58 1.51
C PHE A 127 -9.85 3.54 0.44
N SER A 128 -8.94 4.38 -0.04
CA SER A 128 -9.21 5.26 -1.17
C SER A 128 -8.04 5.27 -2.14
N ILE A 129 -8.32 5.50 -3.41
CA ILE A 129 -7.33 5.69 -4.47
C ILE A 129 -7.69 6.96 -5.21
N ASN A 130 -6.75 7.91 -5.28
CA ASN A 130 -6.97 9.17 -5.98
C ASN A 130 -5.70 9.64 -6.67
N ASN A 131 -5.86 10.49 -7.68
CA ASN A 131 -4.74 11.26 -8.20
C ASN A 131 -4.24 12.23 -7.12
N ASP A 132 -2.94 12.46 -7.11
CA ASP A 132 -2.35 13.48 -6.24
C ASP A 132 -2.68 14.86 -6.80
N THR A 133 -3.54 15.62 -6.10
CA THR A 133 -3.95 16.95 -6.54
C THR A 133 -2.87 18.02 -6.30
N ALA A 134 -1.90 17.74 -5.42
CA ALA A 134 -0.78 18.64 -5.12
C ALA A 134 0.45 18.37 -5.99
N GLY A 135 0.45 17.30 -6.78
CA GLY A 135 1.59 16.88 -7.58
C GLY A 135 1.20 15.90 -8.66
N LYS A 136 2.12 14.98 -8.98
CA LYS A 136 1.91 13.92 -9.96
C LYS A 136 1.69 12.58 -9.25
N GLY A 137 1.00 11.67 -9.94
CA GLY A 137 0.88 10.29 -9.50
C GLY A 137 -0.38 9.99 -8.72
N VAL A 138 -0.31 8.93 -7.95
CA VAL A 138 -1.44 8.33 -7.24
C VAL A 138 -1.20 8.32 -5.74
N ILE A 139 -2.24 8.57 -4.96
CA ILE A 139 -2.25 8.40 -3.52
C ILE A 139 -3.25 7.31 -3.16
N VAL A 140 -2.79 6.28 -2.46
CA VAL A 140 -3.64 5.24 -1.86
C VAL A 140 -3.58 5.43 -0.35
N ILE A 141 -4.73 5.48 0.30
CA ILE A 141 -4.81 5.53 1.76
C ILE A 141 -5.63 4.34 2.23
N ILE A 142 -5.05 3.52 3.10
CA ILE A 142 -5.71 2.35 3.69
C ILE A 142 -5.81 2.58 5.19
N ASN A 143 -7.02 2.55 5.73
CA ASN A 143 -7.28 2.70 7.15
C ASN A 143 -7.72 1.35 7.71
N LEU A 144 -6.94 0.84 8.66
CA LEU A 144 -7.14 -0.47 9.26
C LEU A 144 -7.36 -0.34 10.76
N PRO A 145 -8.05 -1.29 11.40
CA PRO A 145 -8.12 -1.30 12.86
C PRO A 145 -6.73 -1.53 13.46
N LEU A 146 -6.45 -0.89 14.58
CA LEU A 146 -5.22 -1.12 15.33
C LEU A 146 -5.35 -2.45 16.09
N ILE A 147 -4.55 -3.42 15.68
CA ILE A 147 -4.54 -4.77 16.26
C ILE A 147 -3.15 -5.06 16.78
N TYR A 148 -3.04 -5.44 18.05
CA TYR A 148 -1.77 -5.80 18.65
C TYR A 148 -1.51 -7.29 18.56
N THR A 149 -0.23 -7.68 18.56
CA THR A 149 0.20 -9.08 18.43
C THR A 149 -0.32 -9.99 19.56
N ASN A 150 -0.65 -9.41 20.71
CA ASN A 150 -1.21 -10.16 21.84
C ASN A 150 -2.72 -10.36 21.76
N GLU A 151 -3.37 -9.86 20.71
CA GLU A 151 -4.79 -10.05 20.49
C GLU A 151 -5.05 -11.32 19.69
N ASP A 152 -6.11 -12.03 20.02
CA ASP A 152 -6.48 -13.23 19.30
C ASP A 152 -7.39 -12.89 18.12
N ILE A 153 -6.81 -12.79 16.94
CA ILE A 153 -7.51 -12.42 15.70
C ILE A 153 -7.85 -13.62 14.82
N ASN A 154 -7.43 -14.80 15.21
CA ASN A 154 -7.62 -16.01 14.40
C ASN A 154 -8.77 -16.89 14.88
N ASN A 155 -9.46 -16.46 15.89
CA ASN A 155 -10.63 -17.18 16.43
C ASN A 155 -11.95 -16.73 15.81
#